data_69b1c2ee5d68a4675a318c3d869ac34b
#
_entry.id   69b1c2ee5d68a4675a318c3d869ac34b
#
_cell.length_a   1.000
_cell.length_b   1.000
_cell.length_c   1.000
_cell.angle_alpha   90.00
_cell.angle_beta   90.00
_cell.angle_gamma   90.00
#
_symmetry.space_group_name_H-M   'P 1'
#
loop_
_entity.id
_entity.type
_entity.pdbx_description
1 polymer ?
#
loop_
_entity_poly.entity_id
_entity_poly.type
_entity_poly.pdbx_seq_one_letter_code
_entity_poly.pdbx_strand_id
1 'polypeptide(L)'
;MKQLVLETTKILAEVSEGIGWLTFNQPERRNAISLEMWQGIGDAMEMMEADADVRVVIMKGAGGKAFASGADISEFDQRRANAAQRHEYAQISVRGSQWLARFSKPLIAMIDGYCIGGGLAIALNADIRFATPGSRLGIPAARLGLGYEYPGLAALARLVGPSTARDMLFSARLLEADEALRVGLVNFIVSQESILKDVLVYAERIASNAPLTVKAAKAAVNAYEKYSQIEAASAIADLVDACFDSEDYKEGRRAFAEKR
;
A
#
# COMPACT_ATOMS: atom_id res chain seq x y z
N MET A 1 22.03 -0.65 -5.72
CA MET A 1 20.84 0.16 -5.38
C MET A 1 20.74 1.31 -6.37
N LYS A 2 19.63 1.42 -7.09
CA LYS A 2 19.33 2.48 -8.08
C LYS A 2 18.35 3.45 -7.42
N GLN A 3 18.75 4.69 -7.25
CA GLN A 3 17.86 5.73 -6.73
C GLN A 3 17.02 6.31 -7.87
N LEU A 4 15.73 6.46 -7.66
CA LEU A 4 14.82 7.14 -8.59
C LEU A 4 14.80 8.63 -8.24
N VAL A 5 15.03 9.49 -9.24
CA VAL A 5 15.07 10.93 -9.03
C VAL A 5 13.65 11.49 -9.02
N LEU A 6 13.25 12.08 -7.90
CA LEU A 6 11.96 12.74 -7.71
C LEU A 6 12.16 14.24 -7.49
N GLU A 7 11.14 15.05 -7.76
CA GLU A 7 11.17 16.50 -7.50
C GLU A 7 11.17 16.85 -6.01
N THR A 8 10.85 15.90 -5.15
CA THR A 8 10.79 16.06 -3.70
C THR A 8 11.79 15.18 -2.96
N THR A 9 12.27 15.64 -1.82
CA THR A 9 13.06 14.84 -0.87
C THR A 9 12.21 14.20 0.24
N LYS A 10 10.92 14.53 0.31
CA LYS A 10 9.99 13.99 1.31
C LYS A 10 9.45 12.59 0.93
N ILE A 11 9.68 12.17 -0.30
CA ILE A 11 9.51 10.78 -0.75
C ILE A 11 10.87 10.33 -1.28
N LEU A 12 11.34 9.18 -0.79
CA LEU A 12 12.52 8.52 -1.35
C LEU A 12 12.05 7.27 -2.08
N ALA A 13 12.60 7.06 -3.27
CA ALA A 13 12.29 5.91 -4.09
C ALA A 13 13.57 5.26 -4.60
N GLU A 14 13.73 3.96 -4.34
CA GLU A 14 14.93 3.20 -4.66
C GLU A 14 14.56 1.82 -5.20
N VAL A 15 15.43 1.23 -6.00
CA VAL A 15 15.28 -0.14 -6.52
C VAL A 15 16.57 -0.93 -6.27
N SER A 16 16.45 -2.10 -5.68
CA SER A 16 17.55 -3.03 -5.45
C SER A 16 17.05 -4.46 -5.51
N GLU A 17 17.71 -5.33 -6.27
CA GLU A 17 17.46 -6.78 -6.29
C GLU A 17 15.98 -7.16 -6.53
N GLY A 18 15.34 -6.46 -7.45
CA GLY A 18 13.92 -6.69 -7.78
C GLY A 18 12.92 -6.05 -6.80
N ILE A 19 13.39 -5.37 -5.76
CA ILE A 19 12.56 -4.74 -4.74
C ILE A 19 12.59 -3.23 -4.90
N GLY A 20 11.43 -2.62 -5.10
CA GLY A 20 11.24 -1.19 -5.01
C GLY A 20 10.99 -0.76 -3.56
N TRP A 21 11.55 0.36 -3.16
CA TRP A 21 11.36 0.97 -1.85
C TRP A 21 10.72 2.33 -2.01
N LEU A 22 9.59 2.54 -1.36
CA LEU A 22 8.92 3.84 -1.26
C LEU A 22 8.93 4.27 0.21
N THR A 23 9.75 5.31 0.52
CA THR A 23 9.90 5.78 1.89
C THR A 23 9.26 7.15 2.06
N PHE A 24 8.32 7.27 2.99
CA PHE A 24 7.80 8.55 3.45
C PHE A 24 8.84 9.20 4.34
N ASN A 25 9.41 10.33 3.92
CA ASN A 25 10.60 10.91 4.51
C ASN A 25 10.35 12.32 5.07
N GLN A 26 9.49 12.40 6.07
CA GLN A 26 9.25 13.60 6.88
C GLN A 26 9.16 13.21 8.37
N PRO A 27 10.20 12.56 8.96
CA PRO A 27 10.14 11.96 10.28
C PRO A 27 9.88 12.96 11.41
N GLU A 28 10.30 14.21 11.27
CA GLU A 28 10.04 15.32 12.19
C GLU A 28 8.54 15.63 12.35
N ARG A 29 7.74 15.31 11.34
CA ARG A 29 6.28 15.42 11.33
C ARG A 29 5.60 14.04 11.35
N ARG A 30 6.29 12.99 11.81
CA ARG A 30 5.79 11.60 11.81
C ARG A 30 5.27 11.17 10.44
N ASN A 31 5.95 11.59 9.38
CA ASN A 31 5.63 11.30 7.99
C ASN A 31 4.19 11.71 7.60
N ALA A 32 3.71 12.85 8.11
CA ALA A 32 2.44 13.43 7.69
C ALA A 32 2.48 13.72 6.19
N ILE A 33 1.44 13.33 5.46
CA ILE A 33 1.41 13.37 3.99
C ILE A 33 0.97 14.76 3.50
N SER A 34 1.90 15.47 2.88
CA SER A 34 1.67 16.75 2.20
C SER A 34 1.28 16.54 0.73
N LEU A 35 0.82 17.60 0.05
CA LEU A 35 0.56 17.57 -1.40
C LEU A 35 1.80 17.22 -2.22
N GLU A 36 2.95 17.77 -1.83
CA GLU A 36 4.25 17.45 -2.45
C GLU A 36 4.56 15.95 -2.33
N MET A 37 4.26 15.33 -1.19
CA MET A 37 4.43 13.89 -1.02
C MET A 37 3.46 13.09 -1.90
N TRP A 38 2.22 13.55 -2.09
CA TRP A 38 1.28 12.90 -3.02
C TRP A 38 1.78 12.91 -4.46
N GLN A 39 2.39 14.01 -4.91
CA GLN A 39 3.03 14.09 -6.22
C GLN A 39 4.19 13.09 -6.31
N GLY A 40 5.11 13.12 -5.34
CA GLY A 40 6.24 12.18 -5.29
C GLY A 40 5.82 10.71 -5.22
N ILE A 41 4.74 10.36 -4.51
CA ILE A 41 4.17 9.01 -4.53
C ILE A 41 3.72 8.64 -5.95
N GLY A 42 3.01 9.55 -6.63
CA GLY A 42 2.55 9.33 -7.99
C GLY A 42 3.70 9.05 -8.96
N ASP A 43 4.74 9.90 -8.91
CA ASP A 43 5.93 9.77 -9.76
C ASP A 43 6.70 8.47 -9.48
N ALA A 44 6.95 8.17 -8.21
CA ALA A 44 7.65 6.96 -7.80
C ALA A 44 6.91 5.69 -8.24
N MET A 45 5.59 5.63 -8.01
CA MET A 45 4.79 4.46 -8.38
C MET A 45 4.71 4.27 -9.89
N GLU A 46 4.61 5.35 -10.67
CA GLU A 46 4.66 5.30 -12.14
C GLU A 46 5.98 4.77 -12.64
N MET A 47 7.11 5.29 -12.12
CA MET A 47 8.44 4.81 -12.48
C MET A 47 8.65 3.34 -12.11
N MET A 48 8.19 2.91 -10.92
CA MET A 48 8.31 1.52 -10.47
C MET A 48 7.37 0.58 -11.25
N GLU A 49 6.21 1.04 -11.70
CA GLU A 49 5.33 0.24 -12.57
C GLU A 49 6.00 -0.01 -13.92
N ALA A 50 6.64 1.00 -14.51
CA ALA A 50 7.31 0.91 -15.81
C ALA A 50 8.64 0.13 -15.76
N ASP A 51 9.31 0.05 -14.61
CA ASP A 51 10.60 -0.63 -14.47
C ASP A 51 10.41 -2.16 -14.41
N ALA A 52 10.83 -2.87 -15.44
CA ALA A 52 10.70 -4.34 -15.55
C ALA A 52 11.49 -5.11 -14.45
N ASP A 53 12.52 -4.48 -13.89
CA ASP A 53 13.32 -5.09 -12.82
C ASP A 53 12.59 -5.08 -11.48
N VAL A 54 11.61 -4.19 -11.28
CA VAL A 54 10.81 -4.16 -10.05
C VAL A 54 9.80 -5.30 -10.04
N ARG A 55 9.87 -6.17 -9.04
CA ARG A 55 9.00 -7.34 -8.82
C ARG A 55 7.99 -7.15 -7.70
N VAL A 56 8.34 -6.37 -6.69
CA VAL A 56 7.55 -6.05 -5.49
C VAL A 56 7.97 -4.69 -4.96
N VAL A 57 7.07 -3.96 -4.33
CA VAL A 57 7.36 -2.66 -3.70
C VAL A 57 7.07 -2.72 -2.21
N ILE A 58 7.98 -2.19 -1.39
CA ILE A 58 7.82 -2.02 0.04
C ILE A 58 7.62 -0.54 0.35
N MET A 59 6.51 -0.18 0.98
CA MET A 59 6.25 1.14 1.54
C MET A 59 6.63 1.19 3.00
N LYS A 60 7.35 2.22 3.44
CA LYS A 60 7.74 2.43 4.83
C LYS A 60 7.81 3.91 5.21
N GLY A 61 7.76 4.19 6.52
CA GLY A 61 8.05 5.51 7.06
C GLY A 61 9.50 5.62 7.53
N ALA A 62 10.13 6.78 7.34
CA ALA A 62 11.44 7.08 7.93
C ALA A 62 11.32 7.38 9.43
N GLY A 63 12.42 7.20 10.18
CA GLY A 63 12.56 7.63 11.58
C GLY A 63 11.98 6.68 12.64
N GLY A 64 11.40 5.53 12.29
CA GLY A 64 10.99 4.47 13.22
C GLY A 64 9.89 4.85 14.22
N LYS A 65 9.11 5.93 13.97
CA LYS A 65 8.03 6.39 14.86
C LYS A 65 6.65 6.31 14.24
N ALA A 66 6.59 6.38 12.93
CA ALA A 66 5.34 6.30 12.19
C ALA A 66 5.58 5.82 10.76
N PHE A 67 4.67 5.01 10.27
CA PHE A 67 4.51 4.79 8.83
C PHE A 67 4.08 6.11 8.18
N ALA A 68 2.91 6.63 8.56
CA ALA A 68 2.44 7.98 8.27
C ALA A 68 1.32 8.37 9.25
N SER A 69 1.39 9.58 9.78
CA SER A 69 0.46 10.05 10.83
C SER A 69 -0.82 10.71 10.28
N GLY A 70 -1.05 10.65 8.97
CA GLY A 70 -2.21 11.23 8.31
C GLY A 70 -1.83 12.33 7.32
N ALA A 71 -2.78 13.17 6.94
CA ALA A 71 -2.50 14.35 6.13
C ALA A 71 -1.75 15.40 6.95
N ASP A 72 -0.90 16.19 6.31
CA ASP A 72 -0.24 17.32 6.97
C ASP A 72 -1.27 18.42 7.28
N ILE A 73 -1.66 18.51 8.54
CA ILE A 73 -2.67 19.46 9.00
C ILE A 73 -2.21 20.92 8.89
N SER A 74 -0.92 21.19 8.77
CA SER A 74 -0.41 22.54 8.55
C SER A 74 -0.82 23.13 7.18
N GLU A 75 -1.23 22.24 6.26
CA GLU A 75 -1.78 22.66 4.95
C GLU A 75 -3.30 22.93 4.98
N PHE A 76 -4.02 22.53 6.08
CA PHE A 76 -5.50 22.57 6.11
C PHE A 76 -6.07 23.97 5.99
N ASP A 77 -5.52 24.94 6.72
CA ASP A 77 -5.99 26.30 6.72
C ASP A 77 -5.85 26.96 5.34
N GLN A 78 -4.82 26.58 4.59
CA GLN A 78 -4.54 27.16 3.29
C GLN A 78 -5.17 26.37 2.13
N ARG A 79 -5.39 25.07 2.29
CA ARG A 79 -5.73 24.16 1.18
C ARG A 79 -6.98 23.31 1.40
N ARG A 80 -7.57 23.34 2.60
CA ARG A 80 -8.77 22.53 2.96
C ARG A 80 -9.75 23.27 3.88
N ALA A 81 -9.70 24.60 3.95
CA ALA A 81 -10.59 25.37 4.82
C ALA A 81 -12.07 25.36 4.37
N ASN A 82 -12.34 24.99 3.11
CA ASN A 82 -13.69 24.91 2.56
C ASN A 82 -13.82 23.84 1.47
N ALA A 83 -15.04 23.61 0.97
CA ALA A 83 -15.30 22.58 -0.02
C ALA A 83 -14.55 22.79 -1.35
N ALA A 84 -14.39 24.04 -1.82
CA ALA A 84 -13.68 24.35 -3.05
C ALA A 84 -12.19 23.98 -2.96
N GLN A 85 -11.54 24.41 -1.87
CA GLN A 85 -10.13 24.06 -1.61
C GLN A 85 -9.94 22.55 -1.40
N ARG A 86 -10.92 21.86 -0.77
CA ARG A 86 -10.90 20.41 -0.67
C ARG A 86 -10.91 19.74 -2.05
N HIS A 87 -11.73 20.24 -2.98
CA HIS A 87 -11.76 19.71 -4.35
C HIS A 87 -10.44 19.92 -5.09
N GLU A 88 -9.84 21.10 -4.97
CA GLU A 88 -8.52 21.38 -5.56
C GLU A 88 -7.43 20.45 -4.98
N TYR A 89 -7.39 20.30 -3.65
CA TYR A 89 -6.49 19.36 -3.00
C TYR A 89 -6.69 17.93 -3.50
N ALA A 90 -7.93 17.49 -3.64
CA ALA A 90 -8.27 16.17 -4.14
C ALA A 90 -7.77 15.97 -5.58
N GLN A 91 -7.88 16.98 -6.45
CA GLN A 91 -7.38 16.91 -7.83
C GLN A 91 -5.86 16.67 -7.88
N ILE A 92 -5.08 17.32 -7.00
CA ILE A 92 -3.63 17.15 -6.94
C ILE A 92 -3.26 15.78 -6.35
N SER A 93 -3.93 15.37 -5.27
CA SER A 93 -3.63 14.10 -4.59
C SER A 93 -4.15 12.86 -5.32
N VAL A 94 -5.10 13.03 -6.27
CA VAL A 94 -5.76 11.92 -6.96
C VAL A 94 -4.77 11.04 -7.75
N ARG A 95 -3.75 11.65 -8.37
CA ARG A 95 -2.77 10.90 -9.16
C ARG A 95 -2.01 9.89 -8.29
N GLY A 96 -1.52 10.31 -7.12
CA GLY A 96 -0.80 9.43 -6.20
C GLY A 96 -1.69 8.31 -5.66
N SER A 97 -2.93 8.63 -5.26
CA SER A 97 -3.88 7.62 -4.76
C SER A 97 -4.32 6.65 -5.86
N GLN A 98 -4.51 7.11 -7.09
CA GLN A 98 -4.84 6.24 -8.23
C GLN A 98 -3.69 5.29 -8.58
N TRP A 99 -2.43 5.78 -8.55
CA TRP A 99 -1.28 4.91 -8.78
C TRP A 99 -1.18 3.81 -7.73
N LEU A 100 -1.35 4.11 -6.45
CA LEU A 100 -1.40 3.10 -5.39
C LEU A 100 -2.51 2.06 -5.63
N ALA A 101 -3.71 2.53 -5.97
CA ALA A 101 -4.89 1.66 -6.15
C ALA A 101 -4.82 0.75 -7.38
N ARG A 102 -4.12 1.18 -8.44
CA ARG A 102 -3.99 0.43 -9.71
C ARG A 102 -2.66 -0.29 -9.91
N PHE A 103 -1.74 -0.14 -8.96
CA PHE A 103 -0.41 -0.72 -9.07
C PHE A 103 -0.49 -2.23 -9.30
N SER A 104 0.11 -2.72 -10.40
CA SER A 104 -0.08 -4.09 -10.84
C SER A 104 0.85 -5.11 -10.16
N LYS A 105 1.96 -4.64 -9.57
CA LYS A 105 2.92 -5.49 -8.86
C LYS A 105 2.56 -5.58 -7.38
N PRO A 106 3.02 -6.61 -6.65
CA PRO A 106 2.81 -6.72 -5.20
C PRO A 106 3.29 -5.49 -4.44
N LEU A 107 2.49 -5.07 -3.46
CA LEU A 107 2.74 -3.90 -2.62
C LEU A 107 2.66 -4.30 -1.15
N ILE A 108 3.74 -4.05 -0.40
CA ILE A 108 3.85 -4.39 1.02
C ILE A 108 3.89 -3.09 1.83
N ALA A 109 3.11 -2.99 2.90
CA ALA A 109 3.25 -1.93 3.88
C ALA A 109 4.01 -2.45 5.11
N MET A 110 5.17 -1.83 5.38
CA MET A 110 5.99 -2.06 6.57
C MET A 110 5.66 -0.97 7.60
N ILE A 111 4.79 -1.29 8.55
CA ILE A 111 4.23 -0.34 9.51
C ILE A 111 5.01 -0.43 10.84
N ASP A 112 5.79 0.60 11.12
CA ASP A 112 6.44 0.78 12.40
C ASP A 112 5.90 2.05 13.09
N GLY A 113 5.19 1.88 14.21
CA GLY A 113 4.55 2.95 14.95
C GLY A 113 3.20 3.40 14.38
N TYR A 114 2.97 4.71 14.26
CA TYR A 114 1.66 5.26 13.89
C TYR A 114 1.33 5.11 12.40
N CYS A 115 0.13 4.59 12.11
CA CYS A 115 -0.45 4.49 10.78
C CYS A 115 -1.89 5.04 10.82
N ILE A 116 -2.04 6.35 10.63
CA ILE A 116 -3.25 7.10 11.01
C ILE A 116 -3.85 7.81 9.81
N GLY A 117 -5.19 7.86 9.74
CA GLY A 117 -5.89 8.68 8.76
C GLY A 117 -5.47 8.41 7.32
N GLY A 118 -4.93 9.42 6.63
CA GLY A 118 -4.37 9.27 5.27
C GLY A 118 -3.24 8.24 5.18
N GLY A 119 -2.45 8.07 6.25
CA GLY A 119 -1.43 7.03 6.32
C GLY A 119 -2.04 5.62 6.29
N LEU A 120 -3.13 5.39 7.04
CA LEU A 120 -3.84 4.12 6.96
C LEU A 120 -4.50 3.96 5.59
N ALA A 121 -5.08 5.01 5.01
CA ALA A 121 -5.65 4.95 3.67
C ALA A 121 -4.62 4.54 2.60
N ILE A 122 -3.36 4.98 2.73
CA ILE A 122 -2.25 4.51 1.90
C ILE A 122 -1.95 3.04 2.16
N ALA A 123 -1.82 2.62 3.42
CA ALA A 123 -1.52 1.24 3.80
C ALA A 123 -2.61 0.25 3.37
N LEU A 124 -3.87 0.69 3.24
CA LEU A 124 -4.99 -0.13 2.73
C LEU A 124 -4.86 -0.48 1.24
N ASN A 125 -4.02 0.21 0.47
CA ASN A 125 -3.70 -0.17 -0.91
C ASN A 125 -2.63 -1.27 -0.99
N ALA A 126 -1.91 -1.55 0.10
CA ALA A 126 -0.96 -2.65 0.11
C ALA A 126 -1.69 -4.01 0.08
N ASP A 127 -1.09 -4.98 -0.61
CA ASP A 127 -1.58 -6.36 -0.62
C ASP A 127 -1.33 -7.01 0.75
N ILE A 128 -0.16 -6.75 1.33
CA ILE A 128 0.28 -7.31 2.62
C ILE A 128 0.74 -6.17 3.56
N ARG A 129 0.38 -6.27 4.82
CA ARG A 129 0.75 -5.31 5.87
C ARG A 129 1.45 -6.03 7.01
N PHE A 130 2.70 -5.64 7.29
CA PHE A 130 3.44 -6.00 8.49
C PHE A 130 3.35 -4.86 9.50
N ALA A 131 3.26 -5.18 10.77
CA ALA A 131 3.24 -4.19 11.85
C ALA A 131 4.18 -4.58 12.98
N THR A 132 4.70 -3.57 13.73
CA THR A 132 5.37 -3.81 15.00
C THR A 132 4.37 -3.85 16.14
N PRO A 133 4.68 -4.49 17.30
CA PRO A 133 3.77 -4.54 18.45
C PRO A 133 3.34 -3.14 18.97
N GLY A 134 4.22 -2.14 18.81
CA GLY A 134 3.95 -0.75 19.19
C GLY A 134 3.05 0.02 18.19
N SER A 135 2.67 -0.58 17.09
CA SER A 135 1.89 0.11 16.06
C SER A 135 0.49 0.48 16.51
N ARG A 136 0.00 1.63 16.01
CA ARG A 136 -1.35 2.15 16.27
C ARG A 136 -1.98 2.53 14.94
N LEU A 137 -3.13 1.92 14.64
CA LEU A 137 -3.80 2.05 13.34
C LEU A 137 -5.22 2.58 13.50
N GLY A 138 -5.63 3.55 12.68
CA GLY A 138 -7.00 4.05 12.71
C GLY A 138 -7.25 5.28 11.85
N ILE A 139 -8.52 5.66 11.78
CA ILE A 139 -9.00 6.83 11.04
C ILE A 139 -9.83 7.70 11.98
N PRO A 140 -9.22 8.57 12.80
CA PRO A 140 -9.92 9.38 13.77
C PRO A 140 -10.59 10.64 13.18
N ALA A 141 -11.12 10.55 11.95
CA ALA A 141 -11.70 11.65 11.20
C ALA A 141 -12.89 12.32 11.92
N ALA A 142 -13.67 11.53 12.68
CA ALA A 142 -14.81 12.05 13.43
C ALA A 142 -14.42 13.08 14.51
N ARG A 143 -13.18 13.03 15.03
CA ARG A 143 -12.66 14.03 15.97
C ARG A 143 -12.43 15.40 15.34
N LEU A 144 -12.29 15.44 14.01
CA LEU A 144 -12.00 16.65 13.23
C LEU A 144 -13.18 17.08 12.37
N GLY A 145 -14.34 16.40 12.45
CA GLY A 145 -15.47 16.67 11.58
C GLY A 145 -15.20 16.38 10.09
N LEU A 146 -14.19 15.55 9.78
CA LEU A 146 -13.81 15.26 8.40
C LEU A 146 -14.64 14.12 7.82
N GLY A 147 -15.27 14.34 6.66
CA GLY A 147 -15.84 13.29 5.83
C GLY A 147 -14.77 12.54 5.07
N TYR A 148 -14.86 11.20 5.08
CA TYR A 148 -14.02 10.33 4.26
C TYR A 148 -14.76 9.84 3.03
N GLU A 149 -14.05 9.75 1.91
CA GLU A 149 -14.63 9.30 0.65
C GLU A 149 -14.81 7.77 0.60
N TYR A 150 -15.79 7.34 -0.17
CA TYR A 150 -16.22 5.94 -0.27
C TYR A 150 -15.08 4.93 -0.54
N PRO A 151 -14.11 5.15 -1.48
CA PRO A 151 -13.11 4.14 -1.80
C PRO A 151 -12.26 3.70 -0.59
N GLY A 152 -11.81 4.67 0.24
CA GLY A 152 -11.01 4.38 1.42
C GLY A 152 -11.79 3.63 2.51
N LEU A 153 -13.05 4.01 2.73
CA LEU A 153 -13.91 3.34 3.71
C LEU A 153 -14.32 1.94 3.24
N ALA A 154 -14.55 1.76 1.95
CA ALA A 154 -14.86 0.45 1.38
C ALA A 154 -13.68 -0.52 1.52
N ALA A 155 -12.45 -0.06 1.28
CA ALA A 155 -11.24 -0.87 1.49
C ALA A 155 -11.09 -1.30 2.96
N LEU A 156 -11.29 -0.37 3.92
CA LEU A 156 -11.29 -0.71 5.34
C LEU A 156 -12.36 -1.76 5.68
N ALA A 157 -13.61 -1.51 5.26
CA ALA A 157 -14.74 -2.39 5.58
C ALA A 157 -14.60 -3.79 4.99
N ARG A 158 -13.95 -3.94 3.81
CA ARG A 158 -13.64 -5.25 3.23
C ARG A 158 -12.65 -6.06 4.06
N LEU A 159 -11.62 -5.39 4.62
CA LEU A 159 -10.59 -6.06 5.42
C LEU A 159 -11.09 -6.46 6.81
N VAL A 160 -11.74 -5.53 7.52
CA VAL A 160 -12.07 -5.72 8.96
C VAL A 160 -13.54 -6.05 9.20
N GLY A 161 -14.34 -6.11 8.15
CA GLY A 161 -15.79 -6.24 8.21
C GLY A 161 -16.48 -4.92 8.60
N PRO A 162 -17.77 -4.77 8.21
CA PRO A 162 -18.48 -3.49 8.37
C PRO A 162 -18.70 -3.09 9.83
N SER A 163 -18.80 -4.04 10.77
CA SER A 163 -19.00 -3.73 12.19
C SER A 163 -17.74 -3.10 12.81
N THR A 164 -16.58 -3.71 12.59
CA THR A 164 -15.30 -3.19 13.08
C THR A 164 -14.96 -1.85 12.41
N ALA A 165 -15.24 -1.71 11.12
CA ALA A 165 -15.05 -0.44 10.42
C ALA A 165 -15.89 0.68 11.03
N ARG A 166 -17.18 0.43 11.35
CA ARG A 166 -18.04 1.40 12.02
C ARG A 166 -17.52 1.75 13.41
N ASP A 167 -17.10 0.77 14.21
CA ASP A 167 -16.53 1.02 15.52
C ASP A 167 -15.30 1.93 15.43
N MET A 168 -14.35 1.63 14.55
CA MET A 168 -13.16 2.47 14.33
C MET A 168 -13.51 3.90 13.92
N LEU A 169 -14.47 4.05 12.99
CA LEU A 169 -14.84 5.34 12.41
C LEU A 169 -15.69 6.18 13.38
N PHE A 170 -16.66 5.57 14.08
CA PHE A 170 -17.59 6.28 14.97
C PHE A 170 -16.92 6.66 16.28
N SER A 171 -16.16 5.73 16.89
CA SER A 171 -15.43 5.98 18.12
C SER A 171 -14.15 6.80 17.93
N ALA A 172 -13.66 6.86 16.68
CA ALA A 172 -12.37 7.47 16.34
C ALA A 172 -11.19 6.90 17.18
N ARG A 173 -11.31 5.64 17.62
CA ARG A 173 -10.25 4.95 18.36
C ARG A 173 -9.18 4.41 17.43
N LEU A 174 -8.03 4.13 17.98
CA LEU A 174 -6.94 3.44 17.28
C LEU A 174 -6.91 1.99 17.74
N LEU A 175 -6.69 1.09 16.79
CA LEU A 175 -6.41 -0.31 17.09
C LEU A 175 -4.95 -0.47 17.49
N GLU A 176 -4.70 -1.31 18.48
CA GLU A 176 -3.38 -1.87 18.76
C GLU A 176 -3.04 -2.97 17.76
N ALA A 177 -1.75 -3.29 17.63
CA ALA A 177 -1.28 -4.25 16.62
C ALA A 177 -1.98 -5.62 16.74
N ASP A 178 -2.14 -6.17 17.94
CA ASP A 178 -2.79 -7.47 18.19
C ASP A 178 -4.26 -7.47 17.76
N GLU A 179 -4.97 -6.38 18.05
CA GLU A 179 -6.34 -6.24 17.58
C GLU A 179 -6.41 -6.09 16.07
N ALA A 180 -5.51 -5.31 15.47
CA ALA A 180 -5.42 -5.13 14.04
C ALA A 180 -5.12 -6.46 13.31
N LEU A 181 -4.28 -7.33 13.88
CA LEU A 181 -4.06 -8.68 13.38
C LEU A 181 -5.33 -9.54 13.47
N ARG A 182 -5.98 -9.55 14.64
CA ARG A 182 -7.19 -10.35 14.88
C ARG A 182 -8.33 -10.02 13.93
N VAL A 183 -8.49 -8.74 13.57
CA VAL A 183 -9.56 -8.29 12.65
C VAL A 183 -9.15 -8.30 11.18
N GLY A 184 -7.93 -8.73 10.84
CA GLY A 184 -7.44 -8.81 9.47
C GLY A 184 -6.92 -7.48 8.88
N LEU A 185 -6.78 -6.43 9.70
CA LEU A 185 -6.23 -5.15 9.24
C LEU A 185 -4.74 -5.24 8.94
N VAL A 186 -3.99 -6.07 9.67
CA VAL A 186 -2.59 -6.42 9.35
C VAL A 186 -2.46 -7.93 9.20
N ASN A 187 -1.43 -8.37 8.47
CA ASN A 187 -1.22 -9.78 8.17
C ASN A 187 -0.19 -10.42 9.12
N PHE A 188 0.78 -9.63 9.59
CA PHE A 188 1.86 -10.12 10.45
C PHE A 188 2.24 -9.07 11.50
N ILE A 189 2.57 -9.54 12.71
CA ILE A 189 3.23 -8.74 13.73
C ILE A 189 4.63 -9.32 13.93
N VAL A 190 5.64 -8.46 13.82
CA VAL A 190 7.05 -8.81 13.98
C VAL A 190 7.74 -7.76 14.84
N SER A 191 8.83 -8.13 15.52
CA SER A 191 9.52 -7.18 16.41
C SER A 191 10.08 -5.99 15.65
N GLN A 192 10.25 -4.86 16.34
CA GLN A 192 10.82 -3.64 15.74
C GLN A 192 12.25 -3.87 15.26
N GLU A 193 13.01 -4.72 15.95
CA GLU A 193 14.39 -5.06 15.57
C GLU A 193 14.44 -5.94 14.33
N SER A 194 13.42 -6.76 14.08
CA SER A 194 13.42 -7.73 12.99
C SER A 194 12.61 -7.30 11.77
N ILE A 195 11.72 -6.30 11.89
CA ILE A 195 10.72 -5.97 10.84
C ILE A 195 11.35 -5.75 9.46
N LEU A 196 12.47 -5.05 9.39
CA LEU A 196 13.14 -4.81 8.11
C LEU A 196 13.60 -6.13 7.48
N LYS A 197 14.21 -7.01 8.28
CA LYS A 197 14.70 -8.32 7.83
C LYS A 197 13.53 -9.22 7.41
N ASP A 198 12.48 -9.29 8.21
CA ASP A 198 11.36 -10.20 7.96
C ASP A 198 10.56 -9.78 6.73
N VAL A 199 10.35 -8.46 6.54
CA VAL A 199 9.71 -7.93 5.34
C VAL A 199 10.59 -8.14 4.11
N LEU A 200 11.92 -7.98 4.22
CA LEU A 200 12.84 -8.21 3.11
C LEU A 200 12.82 -9.68 2.68
N VAL A 201 12.94 -10.63 3.61
CA VAL A 201 12.84 -12.07 3.32
C VAL A 201 11.51 -12.43 2.63
N TYR A 202 10.41 -11.81 3.08
CA TYR A 202 9.11 -12.01 2.45
C TYR A 202 9.05 -11.44 1.03
N ALA A 203 9.60 -10.24 0.82
CA ALA A 203 9.65 -9.60 -0.49
C ALA A 203 10.56 -10.36 -1.47
N GLU A 204 11.71 -10.85 -1.04
CA GLU A 204 12.62 -11.70 -1.83
C GLU A 204 11.93 -12.98 -2.31
N ARG A 205 11.12 -13.61 -1.43
CA ARG A 205 10.31 -14.78 -1.81
C ARG A 205 9.30 -14.44 -2.91
N ILE A 206 8.66 -13.26 -2.86
CA ILE A 206 7.77 -12.80 -3.93
C ILE A 206 8.56 -12.54 -5.20
N ALA A 207 9.69 -11.82 -5.10
CA ALA A 207 10.51 -11.43 -6.24
C ALA A 207 11.11 -12.63 -7.00
N SER A 208 11.32 -13.76 -6.31
CA SER A 208 11.82 -15.00 -6.92
C SER A 208 10.76 -15.81 -7.68
N ASN A 209 9.47 -15.48 -7.52
CA ASN A 209 8.39 -16.16 -8.23
C ASN A 209 8.19 -15.60 -9.64
N ALA A 210 7.51 -16.37 -10.51
CA ALA A 210 7.14 -16.00 -11.87
C ALA A 210 6.27 -14.74 -11.88
N PRO A 211 6.74 -13.61 -12.44
CA PRO A 211 6.08 -12.30 -12.27
C PRO A 211 4.71 -12.22 -12.94
N LEU A 212 4.52 -12.87 -14.06
CA LEU A 212 3.21 -12.90 -14.74
C LEU A 212 2.18 -13.64 -13.92
N THR A 213 2.56 -14.73 -13.25
CA THR A 213 1.67 -15.48 -12.35
C THR A 213 1.30 -14.65 -11.13
N VAL A 214 2.27 -13.96 -10.52
CA VAL A 214 2.00 -13.07 -9.37
C VAL A 214 1.08 -11.92 -9.77
N LYS A 215 1.32 -11.30 -10.92
CA LYS A 215 0.48 -10.23 -11.48
C LYS A 215 -0.95 -10.72 -11.77
N ALA A 216 -1.09 -11.88 -12.41
CA ALA A 216 -2.39 -12.48 -12.70
C ALA A 216 -3.16 -12.81 -11.40
N ALA A 217 -2.48 -13.36 -10.38
CA ALA A 217 -3.07 -13.64 -9.08
C ALA A 217 -3.60 -12.36 -8.40
N LYS A 218 -2.79 -11.28 -8.38
CA LYS A 218 -3.23 -9.98 -7.86
C LYS A 218 -4.43 -9.43 -8.62
N ALA A 219 -4.41 -9.49 -9.95
CA ALA A 219 -5.51 -9.04 -10.79
C ALA A 219 -6.80 -9.84 -10.51
N ALA A 220 -6.69 -11.16 -10.34
CA ALA A 220 -7.84 -12.02 -10.02
C ALA A 220 -8.45 -11.69 -8.66
N VAL A 221 -7.63 -11.48 -7.62
CA VAL A 221 -8.13 -11.08 -6.29
C VAL A 221 -8.77 -9.69 -6.34
N ASN A 222 -8.16 -8.74 -7.04
CA ASN A 222 -8.72 -7.40 -7.21
C ASN A 222 -10.05 -7.43 -8.00
N ALA A 223 -10.18 -8.31 -8.99
CA ALA A 223 -11.40 -8.48 -9.76
C ALA A 223 -12.53 -9.09 -8.91
N TYR A 224 -12.21 -10.08 -8.06
CA TYR A 224 -13.18 -10.65 -7.10
C TYR A 224 -13.79 -9.58 -6.18
N GLU A 225 -12.99 -8.56 -5.79
CA GLU A 225 -13.46 -7.47 -4.94
C GLU A 225 -14.35 -6.44 -5.65
N LYS A 226 -14.22 -6.31 -6.99
CA LYS A 226 -14.81 -5.20 -7.77
C LYS A 226 -15.97 -5.60 -8.66
N TYR A 227 -15.98 -6.85 -9.13
CA TYR A 227 -16.86 -7.27 -10.22
C TYR A 227 -17.73 -8.46 -9.82
N SER A 228 -18.77 -8.72 -10.61
CA SER A 228 -19.47 -10.00 -10.59
C SER A 228 -18.53 -11.12 -11.04
N GLN A 229 -18.84 -12.39 -10.70
CA GLN A 229 -17.98 -13.54 -11.06
C GLN A 229 -17.69 -13.63 -12.57
N ILE A 230 -18.69 -13.34 -13.42
CA ILE A 230 -18.54 -13.40 -14.88
C ILE A 230 -17.61 -12.30 -15.38
N GLU A 231 -17.80 -11.05 -14.91
CA GLU A 231 -16.96 -9.90 -15.28
C GLU A 231 -15.52 -10.08 -14.78
N ALA A 232 -15.34 -10.63 -13.57
CA ALA A 232 -14.04 -10.92 -13.02
C ALA A 232 -13.28 -11.96 -13.86
N ALA A 233 -13.92 -13.05 -14.27
CA ALA A 233 -13.31 -14.08 -15.10
C ALA A 233 -12.85 -13.53 -16.45
N SER A 234 -13.67 -12.71 -17.10
CA SER A 234 -13.32 -12.07 -18.37
C SER A 234 -12.15 -11.09 -18.23
N ALA A 235 -12.13 -10.31 -17.14
CA ALA A 235 -11.09 -9.30 -16.92
C ALA A 235 -9.68 -9.86 -16.72
N ILE A 236 -9.55 -11.13 -16.35
CA ILE A 236 -8.25 -11.78 -16.09
C ILE A 236 -7.84 -12.81 -17.13
N ALA A 237 -8.70 -13.14 -18.12
CA ALA A 237 -8.43 -14.20 -19.09
C ALA A 237 -7.09 -14.05 -19.79
N ASP A 238 -6.80 -12.88 -20.38
CA ASP A 238 -5.56 -12.61 -21.10
C ASP A 238 -4.31 -12.73 -20.18
N LEU A 239 -4.43 -12.37 -18.90
CA LEU A 239 -3.34 -12.50 -17.94
C LEU A 239 -3.05 -13.97 -17.60
N VAL A 240 -4.10 -14.79 -17.52
CA VAL A 240 -3.95 -16.24 -17.31
C VAL A 240 -3.29 -16.89 -18.53
N ASP A 241 -3.76 -16.57 -19.73
CA ASP A 241 -3.18 -17.09 -20.98
C ASP A 241 -1.70 -16.71 -21.12
N ALA A 242 -1.33 -15.46 -20.80
CA ALA A 242 0.05 -15.02 -20.79
C ALA A 242 0.95 -15.83 -19.83
N CYS A 243 0.43 -16.33 -18.70
CA CYS A 243 1.19 -17.19 -17.82
C CYS A 243 1.51 -18.54 -18.51
N PHE A 244 0.54 -19.15 -19.19
CA PHE A 244 0.75 -20.44 -19.88
C PHE A 244 1.69 -20.34 -21.05
N ASP A 245 1.79 -19.18 -21.72
CA ASP A 245 2.68 -18.92 -22.84
C ASP A 245 4.11 -18.52 -22.41
N SER A 246 4.31 -18.27 -21.09
CA SER A 246 5.58 -17.81 -20.55
C SER A 246 6.69 -18.88 -20.52
N GLU A 247 7.95 -18.46 -20.54
CA GLU A 247 9.10 -19.33 -20.29
C GLU A 247 9.12 -19.84 -18.83
N ASP A 248 8.62 -19.04 -17.89
CA ASP A 248 8.49 -19.45 -16.48
C ASP A 248 7.60 -20.69 -16.33
N TYR A 249 6.48 -20.77 -17.08
CA TYR A 249 5.61 -21.95 -17.06
C TYR A 249 6.30 -23.17 -17.65
N LYS A 250 7.03 -23.02 -18.76
CA LYS A 250 7.77 -24.10 -19.40
C LYS A 250 8.86 -24.64 -18.48
N GLU A 251 9.63 -23.74 -17.84
CA GLU A 251 10.67 -24.11 -16.89
C GLU A 251 10.09 -24.73 -15.62
N GLY A 252 9.01 -24.18 -15.07
CA GLY A 252 8.34 -24.74 -13.89
C GLY A 252 7.85 -26.16 -14.10
N ARG A 253 7.29 -26.47 -15.27
CA ARG A 253 6.91 -27.85 -15.65
C ARG A 253 8.11 -28.77 -15.73
N ARG A 254 9.22 -28.31 -16.35
CA ARG A 254 10.45 -29.10 -16.47
C ARG A 254 11.05 -29.37 -15.09
N ALA A 255 11.21 -28.36 -14.26
CA ALA A 255 11.74 -28.49 -12.92
C ALA A 255 10.92 -29.47 -12.05
N PHE A 256 9.59 -29.38 -12.14
CA PHE A 256 8.70 -30.30 -11.43
C PHE A 256 8.88 -31.76 -11.88
N ALA A 257 9.00 -32.00 -13.20
CA ALA A 257 9.22 -33.35 -13.74
C ALA A 257 10.60 -33.92 -13.32
N GLU A 258 11.61 -33.06 -13.23
CA GLU A 258 12.99 -33.40 -12.84
C GLU A 258 13.18 -33.43 -11.31
N LYS A 259 12.17 -33.07 -10.50
CA LYS A 259 12.20 -33.02 -9.02
C LYS A 259 13.29 -32.11 -8.45
N ARG A 260 13.54 -30.99 -9.07
CA ARG A 260 14.43 -29.91 -8.61
C ARG A 260 13.67 -28.62 -8.30
#